data_d92f5d2a0ed94c270f893caa9147b2b0
#
_entry.id   d92f5d2a0ed94c270f893caa9147b2b0
#
_cell.length_a   1.000
_cell.length_b   1.000
_cell.length_c   1.000
_cell.angle_alpha   90.00
_cell.angle_beta   90.00
_cell.angle_gamma   90.00
#
_symmetry.space_group_name_H-M   'P 1'
#
loop_
_entity.id
_entity.type
_entity.pdbx_description
1 polymer ?
#
loop_
_entity_poly.entity_id
_entity_poly.type
_entity_poly.pdbx_seq_one_letter_code
_entity_poly.pdbx_strand_id
1 'polypeptide(L)' 'MMGRFAEPALWILVALRRGPARTAALFEAVRGLDGPVRPSTFLGALARLEHRHLVERAMGSEPAMYRLTNYAPAPSS' A
#
# COMPACT_ATOMS: atom_id res chain seq x y z
N MET A 1 15.41 15.84 7.41
CA MET A 1 15.30 15.55 7.40
C MET A 1 14.70 14.72 7.29
N MET A 2 14.45 14.21 7.41
CA MET A 2 14.02 13.34 7.37
C MET A 2 12.94 13.04 6.83
N GLY A 3 12.39 13.42 6.99
CA GLY A 3 11.26 13.10 6.57
C GLY A 3 11.19 12.80 5.22
N ARG A 4 11.97 13.11 4.54
CA ARG A 4 11.89 12.93 3.31
C ARG A 4 11.86 11.62 2.98
N PHE A 5 11.91 10.87 3.78
CA PHE A 5 11.84 9.64 3.42
C PHE A 5 10.54 9.16 3.53
N ALA A 6 9.60 9.86 3.26
CA ALA A 6 8.33 9.47 3.24
C ALA A 6 8.29 8.26 2.56
N GLU A 7 8.06 7.25 3.08
CA GLU A 7 8.09 6.10 2.43
C GLU A 7 6.87 5.84 1.66
N PRO A 8 6.92 5.34 0.46
CA PRO A 8 5.73 4.93 -0.29
C PRO A 8 4.85 3.98 0.50
N ALA A 9 5.47 3.19 1.39
CA ALA A 9 4.69 2.25 2.19
C ALA A 9 3.62 2.97 3.01
N LEU A 10 3.97 4.10 3.60
CA LEU A 10 2.99 4.84 4.39
C LEU A 10 1.85 5.32 3.51
N TRP A 11 2.17 5.84 2.34
CA TRP A 11 1.13 6.36 1.46
C TRP A 11 0.27 5.27 0.86
N ILE A 12 0.83 4.08 0.69
CA ILE A 12 0.05 2.94 0.24
C ILE A 12 -1.01 2.62 1.30
N LEU A 13 -0.62 2.61 2.56
CA LEU A 13 -1.57 2.33 3.62
C LEU A 13 -2.65 3.41 3.69
N VAL A 14 -2.25 4.65 3.54
CA VAL A 14 -3.21 5.75 3.56
C VAL A 14 -4.21 5.61 2.40
N ALA A 15 -3.71 5.29 1.23
CA ALA A 15 -4.59 5.16 0.07
C ALA A 15 -5.56 4.01 0.24
N LEU A 16 -5.11 2.91 0.83
CA LEU A 16 -5.97 1.75 0.98
C LEU A 16 -7.00 1.91 2.09
N ARG A 17 -6.87 2.93 2.90
CA ARG A 17 -7.90 3.18 3.90
C ARG A 17 -9.23 3.52 3.26
N ARG A 18 -9.20 3.97 2.01
CA ARG A 18 -10.44 4.31 1.34
C ARG A 18 -11.12 3.08 0.79
N GLY A 19 -10.41 1.96 0.73
CA GLY A 19 -10.98 0.73 0.21
C GLY A 19 -9.99 0.03 -0.68
N PRO A 20 -10.34 -1.15 -1.14
CA PRO A 20 -9.44 -1.91 -2.01
C PRO A 20 -9.14 -1.17 -3.30
N ALA A 21 -7.98 -1.41 -3.84
CA ALA A 21 -7.57 -0.75 -5.08
C ALA A 21 -6.70 -1.67 -5.90
N ARG A 22 -6.77 -1.52 -7.21
CA ARG A 22 -5.93 -2.27 -8.10
C ARG A 22 -4.56 -1.64 -8.12
N THR A 23 -3.57 -2.37 -8.57
CA THR A 23 -2.20 -1.90 -8.55
C THR A 23 -2.04 -0.54 -9.23
N ALA A 24 -2.60 -0.38 -10.42
CA ALA A 24 -2.45 0.87 -11.15
C ALA A 24 -3.11 2.04 -10.43
N ALA A 25 -4.29 1.82 -9.90
CA ALA A 25 -4.99 2.86 -9.17
C ALA A 25 -4.25 3.22 -7.90
N LEU A 26 -3.67 2.22 -7.24
CA LEU A 26 -2.93 2.46 -6.03
C LEU A 26 -1.66 3.28 -6.31
N PHE A 27 -0.98 2.94 -7.40
CA PHE A 27 0.20 3.67 -7.79
C PHE A 27 -0.13 5.14 -8.05
N GLU A 28 -1.23 5.39 -8.76
CA GLU A 28 -1.63 6.77 -9.05
C GLU A 28 -2.02 7.51 -7.77
N ALA A 29 -2.66 6.83 -6.85
CA ALA A 29 -3.03 7.45 -5.58
C ALA A 29 -1.79 7.84 -4.79
N VAL A 30 -0.79 6.99 -4.78
CA VAL A 30 0.44 7.27 -4.07
C VAL A 30 1.18 8.44 -4.72
N ARG A 31 1.19 8.48 -6.06
CA ARG A 31 1.80 9.59 -6.74
C ARG A 31 1.11 10.91 -6.40
N GLY A 32 -0.18 10.86 -6.24
CA GLY A 32 -0.93 12.07 -5.90
C GLY A 32 -0.65 12.55 -4.49
N LEU A 33 -0.32 11.63 -3.60
CA LEU A 33 -0.07 11.98 -2.22
C LEU A 33 1.38 12.34 -1.96
N ASP A 34 2.28 11.61 -2.57
CA ASP A 34 3.69 11.74 -2.27
C ASP A 34 4.50 12.40 -3.36
N GLY A 35 3.96 12.51 -4.52
CA GLY A 35 4.70 13.06 -5.66
C GLY A 35 5.33 11.95 -6.46
N PRO A 36 6.29 12.26 -7.30
CA PRO A 36 6.87 11.27 -8.17
C PRO A 36 7.46 10.11 -7.39
N VAL A 37 7.15 8.91 -7.80
CA VAL A 37 7.71 7.73 -7.19
C VAL A 37 7.98 6.74 -8.29
N ARG A 38 9.09 6.05 -8.19
CA ARG A 38 9.44 5.09 -9.22
C ARG A 38 8.62 3.85 -9.07
N PRO A 39 8.20 3.24 -10.18
CA PRO A 39 7.41 2.01 -10.09
C PRO A 39 8.11 0.92 -9.28
N SER A 40 9.42 0.77 -9.43
CA SER A 40 10.11 -0.28 -8.70
C SER A 40 10.10 0.00 -7.19
N THR A 41 10.21 1.27 -6.81
CA THR A 41 10.18 1.63 -5.41
C THR A 41 8.78 1.37 -4.84
N PHE A 42 7.76 1.71 -5.61
CA PHE A 42 6.39 1.47 -5.20
C PHE A 42 6.12 -0.03 -5.04
N LEU A 43 6.51 -0.82 -6.02
CA LEU A 43 6.27 -2.25 -5.96
C LEU A 43 7.04 -2.91 -4.83
N GLY A 44 8.24 -2.43 -4.57
CA GLY A 44 9.03 -2.95 -3.45
C GLY A 44 8.36 -2.65 -2.11
N ALA A 45 7.81 -1.45 -1.97
CA ALA A 45 7.12 -1.08 -0.74
C ALA A 45 5.86 -1.92 -0.58
N LEU A 46 5.13 -2.12 -1.67
CA LEU A 46 3.92 -2.94 -1.63
C LEU A 46 4.25 -4.37 -1.22
N ALA A 47 5.32 -4.92 -1.77
CA ALA A 47 5.72 -6.28 -1.44
C ALA A 47 6.11 -6.40 0.03
N ARG A 48 6.77 -5.37 0.57
CA ARG A 48 7.13 -5.42 1.97
C ARG A 48 5.90 -5.37 2.87
N LEU A 49 4.91 -4.58 2.51
CA LEU A 49 3.68 -4.52 3.28
C LEU A 49 2.92 -5.84 3.21
N GLU A 50 2.94 -6.46 2.05
CA GLU A 50 2.32 -7.76 1.89
C GLU A 50 3.03 -8.79 2.74
N HIS A 51 4.36 -8.76 2.74
CA HIS A 51 5.14 -9.70 3.51
C HIS A 51 4.89 -9.52 5.01
N ARG A 52 4.59 -8.32 5.45
CA ARG A 52 4.31 -8.09 6.85
C ARG A 52 2.84 -8.27 7.18
N HIS A 53 2.07 -8.71 6.23
CA HIS A 53 0.64 -8.96 6.41
C HIS A 53 -0.17 -7.71 6.76
N LEU A 54 0.31 -6.56 6.31
CA LEU A 54 -0.47 -5.33 6.49
C LEU A 54 -1.35 -5.09 5.30
N VAL A 55 -1.00 -5.65 4.17
CA VAL A 55 -1.76 -5.53 2.94
C VAL A 55 -1.87 -6.93 2.36
N GLU A 56 -3.00 -7.24 1.76
CA GLU A 56 -3.16 -8.54 1.11
C GLU A 56 -3.72 -8.38 -0.27
N ARG A 57 -3.40 -9.31 -1.14
CA ARG A 57 -3.91 -9.30 -2.48
C ARG A 57 -5.13 -10.19 -2.50
N ALA A 58 -6.21 -9.68 -3.06
CA ALA A 58 -7.43 -10.45 -3.11
C ALA A 58 -7.25 -11.63 -4.04
N MET A 59 -7.63 -12.78 -3.56
CA MET A 59 -7.48 -13.98 -4.36
C MET A 59 -8.40 -13.94 -5.53
N GLY A 60 -7.93 -14.44 -6.62
CA GLY A 60 -8.78 -14.55 -7.79
C GLY A 60 -9.01 -13.29 -8.58
N SER A 61 -8.44 -12.17 -8.17
CA SER A 61 -8.64 -10.98 -8.94
C SER A 61 -7.57 -10.84 -10.00
N GLU A 62 -7.99 -10.32 -11.11
CA GLU A 62 -7.11 -10.14 -12.23
C GLU A 62 -7.61 -8.91 -12.97
N PRO A 63 -6.91 -7.82 -12.99
CA PRO A 63 -5.59 -7.67 -12.36
C PRO A 63 -5.67 -7.65 -10.85
N ALA A 64 -4.51 -7.70 -10.24
CA ALA A 64 -4.45 -7.82 -8.80
C ALA A 64 -5.09 -6.65 -8.09
N MET A 65 -5.80 -6.94 -7.04
CA MET A 65 -6.42 -5.92 -6.21
C MET A 65 -5.89 -6.08 -4.80
N TYR A 66 -5.53 -4.98 -4.19
CA TYR A 66 -4.96 -4.99 -2.85
C TYR A 66 -5.89 -4.33 -1.85
N ARG A 67 -5.78 -4.75 -0.61
CA ARG A 67 -6.59 -4.17 0.45
C ARG A 67 -5.82 -4.29 1.76
N LEU A 68 -6.21 -3.48 2.74
CA LEU A 68 -5.62 -3.61 4.06
C LEU A 68 -6.12 -4.91 4.67
N THR A 69 -5.25 -5.56 5.42
CA THR A 69 -5.67 -6.80 6.06
C THR A 69 -6.53 -6.47 7.25
N ASN A 70 -7.24 -7.47 7.72
CA ASN A 70 -8.02 -7.31 8.88
C ASN A 70 -7.19 -7.60 10.07
N TYR A 71 -5.91 -7.72 9.97
CA TYR A 71 -5.05 -8.05 11.01
C TYR A 71 -4.90 -6.87 11.87
N ALA A 72 -5.50 -6.87 12.99
CA ALA A 72 -5.40 -5.75 13.80
C ALA A 72 -4.80 -6.24 14.98
N PRO A 73 -3.82 -5.72 15.38
CA PRO A 73 -3.18 -6.10 16.51
C PRO A 73 -4.06 -5.70 17.56
N ALA A 74 -4.78 -6.06 17.79
CA ALA A 74 -5.50 -5.80 18.72
C ALA A 74 -5.41 -5.08 19.63
N PRO A 75 -5.61 -4.59 19.88
CA PRO A 75 -5.42 -3.89 20.77
C PRO A 75 -5.96 -4.33 21.77
N SER A 76 -6.07 -4.67 21.77
CA SER A 76 -6.21 -4.88 22.44
C SER A 76 -6.60 -4.87 22.79
N SER A 77 -6.66 -4.99 22.83
CA SER A 77 -6.89 -5.05 23.12
C SER A 77 -7.05 -5.08 23.32
#